data_e9ea76151f5e0371d88126d0e2d46b46
#
_entry.id   e9ea76151f5e0371d88126d0e2d46b46
#
_cell.length_a   1.000
_cell.length_b   1.000
_cell.length_c   1.000
_cell.angle_alpha   90.00
_cell.angle_beta   90.00
_cell.angle_gamma   90.00
#
_symmetry.space_group_name_H-M   'P 1'
#
loop_
_entity.id
_entity.type
_entity.pdbx_description
1 polymer ?
#
loop_
_entity_poly.entity_id
_entity_poly.type
_entity_poly.pdbx_seq_one_letter_code
_entity_poly.pdbx_strand_id
1 'polypeptide(L)'
;MNKSFIKKYGTLLLLAAGAGIIFQLPYIRETFYVPIQNAMNLTDAQMGMLSSGYATMATFSYFVGGIVADKFSARKLLAFSFIATGILGLWFSTFPGYNISRLIFVLMGVSTVITYWSACIKATRLLGDSSEQGRLFGLQEGL
;
A
#
# COMPACT_ATOMS: atom_id res chain seq x y z
N MET A 1 -20.59 -2.06 26.09
CA MET A 1 -19.42 -1.56 25.38
C MET A 1 -19.76 -0.23 24.70
N ASN A 2 -18.93 0.78 24.85
CA ASN A 2 -19.19 2.11 24.32
C ASN A 2 -19.13 2.09 22.79
N LYS A 3 -20.10 2.74 22.10
CA LYS A 3 -20.11 2.86 20.64
C LYS A 3 -18.83 3.51 20.11
N SER A 4 -18.27 4.48 20.84
CA SER A 4 -17.01 5.14 20.52
C SER A 4 -15.84 4.15 20.50
N PHE A 5 -15.79 3.22 21.44
CA PHE A 5 -14.78 2.18 21.51
C PHE A 5 -14.86 1.25 20.29
N ILE A 6 -16.07 0.77 19.97
CA ILE A 6 -16.29 -0.11 18.81
C ILE A 6 -15.90 0.57 17.52
N LYS A 7 -16.29 1.85 17.33
CA LYS A 7 -15.96 2.62 16.14
C LYS A 7 -14.45 2.81 15.99
N LYS A 8 -13.77 3.15 17.09
CA LYS A 8 -12.33 3.39 17.13
C LYS A 8 -11.54 2.14 16.73
N TYR A 9 -11.76 1.04 17.43
CA TYR A 9 -11.01 -0.20 17.19
C TYR A 9 -11.47 -0.93 15.94
N GLY A 10 -12.74 -0.80 15.56
CA GLY A 10 -13.26 -1.29 14.29
C GLY A 10 -12.59 -0.60 13.10
N THR A 11 -12.44 0.71 13.15
CA THR A 11 -11.73 1.48 12.12
C THR A 11 -10.26 1.03 12.04
N LEU A 12 -9.61 0.87 13.19
CA LEU A 12 -8.22 0.41 13.24
C LEU A 12 -8.06 -0.97 12.60
N LEU A 13 -8.97 -1.89 12.90
CA LEU A 13 -8.98 -3.23 12.32
C LEU A 13 -9.18 -3.18 10.80
N LEU A 14 -10.07 -2.33 10.31
CA LEU A 14 -10.31 -2.16 8.87
C LEU A 14 -9.07 -1.59 8.18
N LEU A 15 -8.39 -0.63 8.79
CA LEU A 15 -7.14 -0.08 8.23
C LEU A 15 -6.05 -1.15 8.16
N ALA A 16 -5.89 -1.96 9.19
CA ALA A 16 -4.90 -3.03 9.22
C ALA A 16 -5.21 -4.11 8.18
N ALA A 17 -6.48 -4.51 8.05
CA ALA A 17 -6.92 -5.48 7.06
C ALA A 17 -6.72 -4.95 5.65
N GLY A 18 -7.04 -3.68 5.41
CA GLY A 18 -6.81 -3.02 4.13
C GLY A 18 -5.34 -2.98 3.76
N ALA A 19 -4.45 -2.72 4.71
CA ALA A 19 -3.01 -2.75 4.48
C ALA A 19 -2.57 -4.14 4.05
N GLY A 20 -3.04 -5.18 4.72
CA GLY A 20 -2.74 -6.56 4.36
C GLY A 20 -3.17 -6.92 2.94
N ILE A 21 -4.31 -6.38 2.51
CA ILE A 21 -4.83 -6.63 1.17
C ILE A 21 -4.08 -5.82 0.10
N ILE A 22 -3.92 -4.50 0.30
CA ILE A 22 -3.37 -3.62 -0.73
C ILE A 22 -1.90 -3.90 -1.00
N PHE A 23 -1.14 -4.27 0.02
CA PHE A 23 0.28 -4.56 -0.13
C PHE A 23 0.57 -5.95 -0.71
N GLN A 24 -0.44 -6.79 -0.87
CA GLN A 24 -0.27 -8.08 -1.55
C GLN A 24 0.17 -7.92 -3.01
N LEU A 25 -0.35 -6.92 -3.71
CA LEU A 25 -0.05 -6.75 -5.14
C LEU A 25 1.42 -6.39 -5.40
N PRO A 26 2.03 -5.40 -4.74
CA PRO A 26 3.45 -5.12 -4.94
C PRO A 26 4.36 -6.27 -4.55
N TYR A 27 3.94 -7.09 -3.60
CA TYR A 27 4.73 -8.23 -3.13
C TYR A 27 4.29 -9.57 -3.71
N ILE A 28 3.42 -9.57 -4.70
CA ILE A 28 2.96 -10.81 -5.37
C ILE A 28 4.14 -11.56 -5.98
N ARG A 29 5.15 -10.85 -6.43
CA ARG A 29 6.39 -11.40 -6.95
C ARG A 29 7.09 -12.32 -5.93
N GLU A 30 7.06 -11.95 -4.67
CA GLU A 30 7.71 -12.75 -3.61
C GLU A 30 7.01 -14.09 -3.40
N THR A 31 5.68 -14.09 -3.49
CA THR A 31 4.86 -15.28 -3.29
C THR A 31 4.86 -16.20 -4.51
N PHE A 32 4.76 -15.61 -5.70
CA PHE A 32 4.63 -16.35 -6.96
C PHE A 32 5.82 -16.08 -7.90
N TYR A 33 7.04 -16.06 -7.34
CA TYR A 33 8.26 -15.68 -8.08
C TYR A 33 8.47 -16.52 -9.33
N VAL A 34 8.54 -17.83 -9.18
CA VAL A 34 8.82 -18.73 -10.31
C VAL A 34 7.68 -18.74 -11.34
N PRO A 35 6.41 -18.86 -10.93
CA PRO A 35 5.31 -18.79 -11.90
C PRO A 35 5.28 -17.50 -12.71
N ILE A 36 5.50 -16.34 -12.07
CA ILE A 36 5.51 -15.05 -12.77
C ILE A 36 6.72 -14.97 -13.71
N GLN A 37 7.89 -15.38 -13.23
CA GLN A 37 9.11 -15.38 -14.01
C GLN A 37 8.95 -16.21 -15.28
N ASN A 38 8.40 -17.40 -15.17
CA ASN A 38 8.18 -18.30 -16.30
C ASN A 38 7.12 -17.77 -17.27
N ALA A 39 6.02 -17.23 -16.73
CA ALA A 39 4.93 -16.68 -17.55
C ALA A 39 5.38 -15.49 -18.39
N MET A 40 6.27 -14.67 -17.84
CA MET A 40 6.75 -13.44 -18.49
C MET A 40 8.12 -13.60 -19.15
N ASN A 41 8.77 -14.75 -19.00
CA ASN A 41 10.12 -15.01 -19.52
C ASN A 41 11.15 -13.97 -19.06
N LEU A 42 11.12 -13.64 -17.75
CA LEU A 42 12.03 -12.66 -17.17
C LEU A 42 13.24 -13.35 -16.54
N THR A 43 14.39 -12.67 -16.57
CA THR A 43 15.59 -13.09 -15.85
C THR A 43 15.46 -12.73 -14.36
N ASP A 44 16.31 -13.31 -13.51
CA ASP A 44 16.34 -12.94 -12.09
C ASP A 44 16.67 -11.46 -11.90
N ALA A 45 17.58 -10.92 -12.71
CA ALA A 45 17.90 -9.49 -12.69
C ALA A 45 16.69 -8.62 -13.01
N GLN A 46 15.89 -9.01 -14.00
CA GLN A 46 14.67 -8.29 -14.37
C GLN A 46 13.61 -8.36 -13.27
N MET A 47 13.45 -9.51 -12.62
CA MET A 47 12.55 -9.64 -11.48
C MET A 47 12.98 -8.72 -10.32
N GLY A 48 14.28 -8.66 -10.06
CA GLY A 48 14.84 -7.75 -9.06
C GLY A 48 14.62 -6.28 -9.39
N MET A 49 14.69 -5.92 -10.67
CA MET A 49 14.44 -4.54 -11.11
C MET A 49 12.99 -4.10 -10.91
N LEU A 50 12.03 -5.00 -11.03
CA LEU A 50 10.63 -4.70 -10.72
C LEU A 50 10.49 -4.31 -9.24
N SER A 51 11.05 -5.12 -8.35
CA SER A 51 11.02 -4.84 -6.91
C SER A 51 11.79 -3.57 -6.55
N SER A 52 12.94 -3.35 -7.18
CA SER A 52 13.77 -2.17 -6.97
C SER A 52 13.05 -0.88 -7.40
N GLY A 53 12.34 -0.91 -8.52
CA GLY A 53 11.53 0.21 -8.98
C GLY A 53 10.43 0.57 -7.98
N TYR A 54 9.73 -0.43 -7.46
CA TYR A 54 8.74 -0.23 -6.41
C TYR A 54 9.37 0.37 -5.15
N ALA A 55 10.46 -0.22 -4.66
CA ALA A 55 11.11 0.21 -3.43
C ALA A 55 11.65 1.64 -3.54
N THR A 56 12.26 1.99 -4.67
CA THR A 56 12.77 3.35 -4.91
C THR A 56 11.63 4.36 -4.88
N MET A 57 10.56 4.09 -5.60
CA MET A 57 9.40 4.99 -5.62
C MET A 57 8.73 5.07 -4.26
N ALA A 58 8.62 3.95 -3.55
CA ALA A 58 8.08 3.94 -2.20
C ALA A 58 8.89 4.83 -1.25
N THR A 59 10.21 4.80 -1.36
CA THR A 59 11.09 5.63 -0.55
C THR A 59 10.82 7.13 -0.77
N PHE A 60 10.75 7.56 -2.02
CA PHE A 60 10.40 8.95 -2.33
C PHE A 60 8.98 9.28 -1.88
N SER A 61 8.07 8.34 -1.97
CA SER A 61 6.68 8.52 -1.59
C SER A 61 6.50 8.78 -0.09
N TYR A 62 7.38 8.25 0.76
CA TYR A 62 7.33 8.56 2.19
C TYR A 62 7.53 10.05 2.48
N PHE A 63 8.40 10.71 1.72
CA PHE A 63 8.64 12.15 1.89
C PHE A 63 7.44 12.99 1.42
N VAL A 64 6.84 12.62 0.31
CA VAL A 64 5.72 13.35 -0.30
C VAL A 64 4.39 13.03 0.38
N GLY A 65 4.25 11.82 0.91
CA GLY A 65 3.00 11.32 1.45
C GLY A 65 2.42 12.16 2.59
N GLY A 66 3.28 12.67 3.47
CA GLY A 66 2.84 13.55 4.55
C GLY A 66 2.13 14.80 4.04
N ILE A 67 2.69 15.41 3.00
CA ILE A 67 2.10 16.62 2.38
C ILE A 67 0.75 16.28 1.75
N VAL A 68 0.68 15.17 1.03
CA VAL A 68 -0.57 14.72 0.38
C VAL A 68 -1.63 14.40 1.43
N ALA A 69 -1.26 13.72 2.50
CA ALA A 69 -2.19 13.37 3.58
C ALA A 69 -2.77 14.61 4.26
N ASP A 70 -1.98 15.68 4.39
CA ASP A 70 -2.45 16.92 5.00
C ASP A 70 -3.43 17.68 4.10
N LYS A 71 -3.30 17.55 2.78
CA LYS A 71 -4.14 18.29 1.81
C LYS A 71 -5.46 17.60 1.50
N PHE A 72 -5.52 16.27 1.59
CA PHE A 72 -6.68 15.49 1.18
C PHE A 72 -7.23 14.71 2.37
N SER A 73 -8.54 14.40 2.34
CA SER A 73 -9.14 13.58 3.39
C SER A 73 -8.63 12.15 3.31
N ALA A 74 -8.43 11.51 4.47
CA ALA A 74 -7.98 10.12 4.54
C ALA A 74 -8.92 9.18 3.79
N ARG A 75 -10.23 9.39 3.88
CA ARG A 75 -11.24 8.58 3.20
C ARG A 75 -11.07 8.59 1.69
N LYS A 76 -10.84 9.78 1.10
CA LYS A 76 -10.64 9.93 -0.34
C LYS A 76 -9.35 9.27 -0.79
N LEU A 77 -8.28 9.45 -0.02
CA LEU A 77 -6.98 8.84 -0.32
C LEU A 77 -7.04 7.32 -0.26
N LEU A 78 -7.72 6.76 0.75
CA LEU A 78 -7.89 5.32 0.87
C LEU A 78 -8.67 4.74 -0.30
N ALA A 79 -9.78 5.38 -0.69
CA ALA A 79 -10.58 4.94 -1.83
C ALA A 79 -9.77 5.00 -3.13
N PHE A 80 -9.05 6.10 -3.36
CA PHE A 80 -8.19 6.26 -4.52
C PHE A 80 -7.12 5.17 -4.57
N SER A 81 -6.47 4.88 -3.43
CA SER A 81 -5.40 3.88 -3.38
C SER A 81 -5.90 2.48 -3.74
N PHE A 82 -7.07 2.08 -3.24
CA PHE A 82 -7.65 0.79 -3.59
C PHE A 82 -8.01 0.69 -5.07
N ILE A 83 -8.64 1.74 -5.61
CA ILE A 83 -9.03 1.77 -7.02
C ILE A 83 -7.80 1.76 -7.92
N ALA A 84 -6.82 2.63 -7.66
CA ALA A 84 -5.60 2.72 -8.47
C ALA A 84 -4.79 1.43 -8.40
N THR A 85 -4.59 0.86 -7.22
CA THR A 85 -3.85 -0.39 -7.05
C THR A 85 -4.57 -1.56 -7.70
N GLY A 86 -5.89 -1.60 -7.60
CA GLY A 86 -6.70 -2.63 -8.28
C GLY A 86 -6.57 -2.57 -9.80
N ILE A 87 -6.63 -1.37 -10.37
CA ILE A 87 -6.45 -1.17 -11.82
C ILE A 87 -5.05 -1.60 -12.25
N LEU A 88 -4.02 -1.22 -11.50
CA LEU A 88 -2.64 -1.63 -11.77
C LEU A 88 -2.47 -3.15 -11.69
N GLY A 89 -3.11 -3.79 -10.72
CA GLY A 89 -3.10 -5.24 -10.58
C GLY A 89 -3.77 -5.95 -11.75
N LEU A 90 -4.90 -5.44 -12.22
CA LEU A 90 -5.58 -5.97 -13.40
C LEU A 90 -4.71 -5.82 -14.66
N TRP A 91 -4.05 -4.67 -14.80
CA TRP A 91 -3.13 -4.45 -15.89
C TRP A 91 -1.96 -5.44 -15.85
N PHE A 92 -1.37 -5.63 -14.68
CA PHE A 92 -0.27 -6.58 -14.50
C PHE A 92 -0.71 -8.03 -14.79
N SER A 93 -1.97 -8.36 -14.51
CA SER A 93 -2.50 -9.72 -14.75
C SER A 93 -2.52 -10.11 -16.22
N THR A 94 -2.41 -9.14 -17.15
CA THR A 94 -2.31 -9.40 -18.58
C THR A 94 -0.90 -9.79 -19.02
N PHE A 95 0.04 -9.87 -18.07
CA PHE A 95 1.46 -10.14 -18.30
C PHE A 95 2.07 -9.25 -19.38
N PRO A 96 2.03 -7.91 -19.18
CA PRO A 96 2.61 -6.98 -20.14
C PRO A 96 4.12 -7.14 -20.19
N GLY A 97 4.75 -6.54 -21.20
CA GLY A 97 6.20 -6.60 -21.36
C GLY A 97 6.96 -6.04 -20.16
N TYR A 98 8.25 -6.35 -20.07
CA TYR A 98 9.11 -5.96 -18.94
C TYR A 98 9.06 -4.44 -18.66
N ASN A 99 9.15 -3.60 -19.70
CA ASN A 99 9.15 -2.14 -19.51
C ASN A 99 7.84 -1.63 -18.93
N ILE A 100 6.71 -2.19 -19.38
CA ILE A 100 5.38 -1.84 -18.87
C ILE A 100 5.24 -2.33 -17.43
N SER A 101 5.74 -3.52 -17.11
CA SER A 101 5.72 -4.06 -15.75
C SER A 101 6.52 -3.20 -14.78
N ARG A 102 7.68 -2.68 -15.21
CA ARG A 102 8.46 -1.72 -14.41
C ARG A 102 7.64 -0.49 -14.08
N LEU A 103 6.96 0.07 -15.07
CA LEU A 103 6.08 1.24 -14.87
C LEU A 103 4.96 0.91 -13.87
N ILE A 104 4.34 -0.26 -13.99
CA ILE A 104 3.27 -0.69 -13.09
C ILE A 104 3.77 -0.75 -11.64
N PHE A 105 4.94 -1.33 -11.39
CA PHE A 105 5.51 -1.43 -10.04
C PHE A 105 5.88 -0.06 -9.47
N VAL A 106 6.39 0.86 -10.29
CA VAL A 106 6.65 2.24 -9.88
C VAL A 106 5.34 2.93 -9.48
N LEU A 107 4.29 2.77 -10.28
CA LEU A 107 2.98 3.35 -9.98
C LEU A 107 2.35 2.72 -8.73
N MET A 108 2.59 1.43 -8.47
CA MET A 108 2.15 0.80 -7.23
C MET A 108 2.83 1.41 -6.00
N GLY A 109 4.10 1.81 -6.12
CA GLY A 109 4.78 2.53 -5.05
C GLY A 109 4.07 3.83 -4.71
N VAL A 110 3.63 4.57 -5.71
CA VAL A 110 2.84 5.79 -5.50
C VAL A 110 1.48 5.47 -4.86
N SER A 111 0.74 4.54 -5.44
CA SER A 111 -0.64 4.26 -4.98
C SER A 111 -0.71 3.63 -3.60
N THR A 112 0.31 2.88 -3.18
CA THR A 112 0.31 2.24 -1.88
C THR A 112 0.93 3.10 -0.78
N VAL A 113 1.97 3.86 -1.08
CA VAL A 113 2.68 4.64 -0.05
C VAL A 113 2.12 6.06 0.06
N ILE A 114 2.06 6.81 -1.04
CA ILE A 114 1.58 8.20 -0.98
C ILE A 114 0.11 8.24 -0.54
N THR A 115 -0.73 7.40 -1.12
CA THR A 115 -2.17 7.49 -0.89
C THR A 115 -2.64 6.60 0.26
N TYR A 116 -2.24 5.33 0.30
CA TYR A 116 -2.73 4.43 1.33
C TYR A 116 -1.99 4.59 2.65
N TRP A 117 -0.68 4.42 2.63
CA TRP A 117 0.12 4.43 3.87
C TRP A 117 0.00 5.75 4.62
N SER A 118 0.11 6.86 3.90
CA SER A 118 0.00 8.20 4.49
C SER A 118 -1.38 8.46 5.06
N ALA A 119 -2.44 8.06 4.34
CA ALA A 119 -3.81 8.18 4.81
C ALA A 119 -4.07 7.27 6.02
N CYS A 120 -3.50 6.06 6.02
CA CYS A 120 -3.62 5.11 7.11
C CYS A 120 -2.99 5.67 8.39
N ILE A 121 -1.80 6.25 8.29
CA ILE A 121 -1.13 6.90 9.43
C ILE A 121 -1.97 8.07 9.96
N LYS A 122 -2.46 8.92 9.07
CA LYS A 122 -3.30 10.05 9.44
C LYS A 122 -4.58 9.59 10.13
N ALA A 123 -5.27 8.60 9.57
CA ALA A 123 -6.51 8.09 10.14
C ALA A 123 -6.27 7.47 11.53
N THR A 124 -5.18 6.72 11.70
CA THR A 124 -4.82 6.14 13.00
C THR A 124 -4.52 7.23 14.03
N ARG A 125 -3.81 8.28 13.61
CA ARG A 125 -3.50 9.41 14.49
C ARG A 125 -4.75 10.11 14.99
N LEU A 126 -5.76 10.24 14.14
CA LEU A 126 -7.02 10.91 14.48
C LEU A 126 -7.94 10.07 15.39
N LEU A 127 -7.66 8.78 15.58
CA LEU A 127 -8.48 7.90 16.41
C LEU A 127 -8.28 8.10 17.92
N GLY A 128 -7.18 8.72 18.34
CA GLY A 128 -6.91 8.94 19.73
C GLY A 128 -6.03 10.15 20.00
N ASP A 129 -5.84 10.48 21.26
CA ASP A 129 -4.98 11.59 21.68
C ASP A 129 -3.49 11.17 21.69
N SER A 130 -2.61 12.12 22.08
CA SER A 130 -1.16 11.88 22.08
C SER A 130 -0.73 10.75 23.03
N SER A 131 -1.47 10.47 24.10
CA SER A 131 -1.14 9.41 25.04
C SER A 131 -1.42 8.00 24.49
N GLU A 132 -2.29 7.90 23.49
CA GLU A 132 -2.70 6.61 22.90
C GLU A 132 -1.98 6.26 21.60
N GLN A 133 -1.18 7.18 21.03
CA GLN A 133 -0.59 6.99 19.69
C GLN A 133 0.27 5.72 19.60
N GLY A 134 1.15 5.49 20.55
CA GLY A 134 1.99 4.30 20.56
C GLY A 134 1.19 3.00 20.56
N ARG A 135 0.13 2.97 21.35
CA ARG A 135 -0.77 1.81 21.42
C ARG A 135 -1.52 1.58 20.11
N LEU A 136 -2.06 2.67 19.53
CA LEU A 136 -2.82 2.58 18.28
C LEU A 136 -1.94 2.10 17.11
N PHE A 137 -0.75 2.67 16.96
CA PHE A 137 0.16 2.25 15.90
C PHE A 137 0.69 0.84 16.14
N GLY A 138 0.96 0.47 17.41
CA GLY A 138 1.37 -0.88 17.74
C GLY A 138 0.31 -1.92 17.39
N LEU A 139 -0.95 -1.65 17.65
CA LEU A 139 -2.06 -2.53 17.30
C LEU A 139 -2.25 -2.60 15.79
N GLN A 140 -2.14 -1.47 15.09
CA GLN A 140 -2.27 -1.44 13.64
C GLN A 140 -1.21 -2.30 12.96
N GLU A 141 0.04 -2.16 13.36
CA GLU A 141 1.13 -2.93 12.75
C GLU A 141 1.11 -4.40 13.17
N GLY A 142 0.61 -4.69 14.36
CA GLY A 142 0.52 -6.06 14.87
C GLY A 142 -0.64 -6.88 14.33
N LEU A 143 -1.63 -6.22 13.77
CA LEU A 143 -2.78 -6.88 13.16
C LEU A 143 -2.50 -7.17 11.69
#